data_75b9aef3bed4306e548437230a6d80f8
#
_entry.id   75b9aef3bed4306e548437230a6d80f8
#
_cell.length_a   1.000
_cell.length_b   1.000
_cell.length_c   1.000
_cell.angle_alpha   90.00
_cell.angle_beta   90.00
_cell.angle_gamma   90.00
#
_symmetry.space_group_name_H-M   'P 1'
#
loop_
_entity.id
_entity.type
_entity.pdbx_description
1 polymer ?
#
loop_
_entity_poly.entity_id
_entity_poly.type
_entity_poly.pdbx_seq_one_letter_code
_entity_poly.pdbx_strand_id
1 'polypeptide(L)'
;MSGRPIAVIAGGRTPERDVSLRGGHRVMTALNGLGHDAWLLDPADVKLVESLDARPADLCWLALHGKEGEDGTVQRLLDLLGLRYTGTPAFDCELAFDKVLAKDVLRRAGVPTPDWVVIEGSALRDLGAGVALPRALEWIGLRCIVKPSRSGSALGVSAVERETELAGAVMGALSFSGAAIVERMIRGTEVAAGFVGAALEALPLVEIVPKDGVYDYSARYTAGATEYFVPARLDAGVASTVRDAARAGTKYSVAPAVYRAL
;
A
#
# COMPACT_ATOMS: atom_id res chain seq x y z
N MET A 1 -25.91 22.78 11.94
CA MET A 1 -24.46 22.94 12.14
C MET A 1 -23.90 23.44 10.83
N SER A 2 -23.12 24.55 10.82
CA SER A 2 -22.48 25.01 9.58
C SER A 2 -21.54 23.94 9.08
N GLY A 3 -21.60 23.60 7.79
CA GLY A 3 -20.70 22.64 7.15
C GLY A 3 -19.23 23.05 7.33
N ARG A 4 -18.35 22.07 7.48
CA ARG A 4 -16.90 22.34 7.59
C ARG A 4 -16.28 22.43 6.19
N PRO A 5 -15.31 23.32 5.96
CA PRO A 5 -14.51 23.33 4.75
C PRO A 5 -13.55 22.12 4.73
N ILE A 6 -13.68 21.24 3.72
CA ILE A 6 -12.90 20.00 3.61
C ILE A 6 -12.25 19.93 2.23
N ALA A 7 -10.91 19.93 2.19
CA ALA A 7 -10.17 19.69 0.96
C ALA A 7 -10.03 18.18 0.73
N VAL A 8 -10.60 17.65 -0.35
CA VAL A 8 -10.40 16.25 -0.76
C VAL A 8 -9.20 16.20 -1.72
N ILE A 9 -8.08 15.68 -1.24
CA ILE A 9 -6.85 15.57 -2.02
C ILE A 9 -6.84 14.23 -2.75
N ALA A 10 -6.95 14.27 -4.08
CA ALA A 10 -7.06 13.08 -4.92
C ALA A 10 -6.39 13.30 -6.28
N GLY A 11 -6.12 12.25 -7.03
CA GLY A 11 -5.40 12.30 -8.30
C GLY A 11 -3.91 11.96 -8.13
N GLY A 12 -3.05 12.95 -8.28
CA GLY A 12 -1.59 12.76 -8.21
C GLY A 12 -0.98 12.29 -9.52
N ARG A 13 0.32 11.92 -9.48
CA ARG A 13 1.11 11.59 -10.69
C ARG A 13 1.47 10.11 -10.79
N THR A 14 0.82 9.26 -10.02
CA THR A 14 1.04 7.81 -10.04
C THR A 14 0.13 7.11 -11.06
N PRO A 15 0.43 5.88 -11.46
CA PRO A 15 -0.48 5.07 -12.28
C PRO A 15 -1.87 4.85 -11.66
N GLU A 16 -2.01 5.12 -10.34
CA GLU A 16 -3.27 4.98 -9.59
C GLU A 16 -4.16 6.24 -9.65
N ARG A 17 -3.78 7.27 -10.45
CA ARG A 17 -4.48 8.55 -10.57
C ARG A 17 -5.99 8.39 -10.78
N ASP A 18 -6.40 7.56 -11.74
CA ASP A 18 -7.82 7.40 -12.08
C ASP A 18 -8.63 6.76 -10.95
N VAL A 19 -8.03 5.84 -10.21
CA VAL A 19 -8.65 5.21 -9.04
C VAL A 19 -8.82 6.26 -7.94
N SER A 20 -7.78 7.05 -7.69
CA SER A 20 -7.77 8.13 -6.72
C SER A 20 -8.83 9.20 -7.03
N LEU A 21 -8.90 9.67 -8.26
CA LEU A 21 -9.90 10.66 -8.67
C LEU A 21 -11.34 10.13 -8.51
N ARG A 22 -11.59 8.88 -8.92
CA ARG A 22 -12.92 8.27 -8.73
C ARG A 22 -13.30 8.17 -7.25
N GLY A 23 -12.35 7.76 -6.39
CA GLY A 23 -12.53 7.72 -4.95
C GLY A 23 -12.78 9.11 -4.36
N GLY A 24 -11.93 10.07 -4.71
CA GLY A 24 -12.04 11.45 -4.26
C GLY A 24 -13.39 12.13 -4.65
N HIS A 25 -13.84 11.92 -5.87
CA HIS A 25 -15.17 12.43 -6.29
C HIS A 25 -16.33 11.84 -5.49
N ARG A 26 -16.28 10.53 -5.19
CA ARG A 26 -17.29 9.88 -4.34
C ARG A 26 -17.31 10.45 -2.94
N VAL A 27 -16.13 10.63 -2.35
CA VAL A 27 -15.97 11.22 -1.02
C VAL A 27 -16.47 12.65 -1.00
N MET A 28 -16.03 13.49 -1.96
CA MET A 28 -16.49 14.89 -2.07
C MET A 28 -18.01 14.97 -2.18
N THR A 29 -18.62 14.14 -3.04
CA THR A 29 -20.08 14.11 -3.22
C THR A 29 -20.79 13.72 -1.92
N ALA A 30 -20.29 12.71 -1.20
CA ALA A 30 -20.87 12.26 0.06
C ALA A 30 -20.76 13.34 1.14
N LEU A 31 -19.60 14.00 1.28
CA LEU A 31 -19.38 15.08 2.24
C LEU A 31 -20.29 16.27 1.96
N ASN A 32 -20.45 16.67 0.70
CA ASN A 32 -21.38 17.73 0.31
C ASN A 32 -22.84 17.34 0.59
N GLY A 33 -23.19 16.06 0.37
CA GLY A 33 -24.53 15.54 0.72
C GLY A 33 -24.82 15.54 2.23
N LEU A 34 -23.77 15.50 3.06
CA LEU A 34 -23.84 15.64 4.52
C LEU A 34 -23.81 17.10 5.00
N GLY A 35 -23.79 18.08 4.08
CA GLY A 35 -23.82 19.50 4.39
C GLY A 35 -22.45 20.12 4.69
N HIS A 36 -21.35 19.43 4.39
CA HIS A 36 -20.00 20.03 4.42
C HIS A 36 -19.73 20.84 3.15
N ASP A 37 -18.73 21.71 3.19
CA ASP A 37 -18.20 22.43 2.02
C ASP A 37 -16.95 21.70 1.53
N ALA A 38 -17.15 20.64 0.74
CA ALA A 38 -16.05 19.80 0.25
C ALA A 38 -15.70 20.13 -1.21
N TRP A 39 -14.39 20.24 -1.50
CA TRP A 39 -13.87 20.43 -2.85
C TRP A 39 -12.68 19.53 -3.13
N LEU A 40 -12.41 19.25 -4.40
CA LEU A 40 -11.32 18.40 -4.83
C LEU A 40 -10.06 19.22 -5.15
N LEU A 41 -8.91 18.75 -4.71
CA LEU A 41 -7.57 19.23 -5.09
C LEU A 41 -6.77 18.08 -5.68
N ASP A 42 -6.28 18.26 -6.91
CA ASP A 42 -5.39 17.31 -7.56
C ASP A 42 -3.97 17.87 -7.61
N PRO A 43 -3.01 17.28 -6.88
CA PRO A 43 -1.62 17.76 -6.87
C PRO A 43 -0.91 17.65 -8.24
N ALA A 44 -1.47 16.93 -9.21
CA ALA A 44 -0.93 16.91 -10.57
C ALA A 44 -1.26 18.19 -11.35
N ASP A 45 -2.41 18.81 -11.05
CA ASP A 45 -2.95 19.93 -11.79
C ASP A 45 -2.74 21.27 -11.08
N VAL A 46 -2.58 21.27 -9.74
CA VAL A 46 -2.42 22.48 -8.93
C VAL A 46 -1.25 22.36 -7.96
N LYS A 47 -0.74 23.51 -7.53
CA LYS A 47 0.20 23.59 -6.42
C LYS A 47 -0.57 23.51 -5.10
N LEU A 48 -0.44 22.40 -4.41
CA LEU A 48 -1.26 22.05 -3.24
C LEU A 48 -1.21 23.13 -2.15
N VAL A 49 -0.02 23.63 -1.82
CA VAL A 49 0.18 24.66 -0.77
C VAL A 49 -0.55 25.95 -1.14
N GLU A 50 -0.29 26.48 -2.35
CA GLU A 50 -0.93 27.72 -2.82
C GLU A 50 -2.47 27.59 -2.85
N SER A 51 -2.99 26.42 -3.21
CA SER A 51 -4.43 26.14 -3.24
C SER A 51 -5.04 26.10 -1.84
N LEU A 52 -4.34 25.53 -0.87
CA LEU A 52 -4.78 25.48 0.53
C LEU A 52 -4.68 26.85 1.21
N ASP A 53 -3.70 27.68 0.85
CA ASP A 53 -3.59 29.06 1.32
C ASP A 53 -4.73 29.94 0.76
N ALA A 54 -5.07 29.75 -0.53
CA ALA A 54 -6.14 30.50 -1.18
C ALA A 54 -7.55 30.09 -0.67
N ARG A 55 -7.73 28.83 -0.31
CA ARG A 55 -8.97 28.30 0.27
C ARG A 55 -8.63 27.40 1.48
N PRO A 56 -8.58 27.96 2.68
CA PRO A 56 -8.26 27.20 3.88
C PRO A 56 -9.26 26.07 4.17
N ALA A 57 -8.75 24.92 4.59
CA ALA A 57 -9.51 23.76 4.99
C ALA A 57 -9.38 23.47 6.48
N ASP A 58 -10.49 23.06 7.12
CA ASP A 58 -10.47 22.53 8.49
C ASP A 58 -9.88 21.12 8.56
N LEU A 59 -10.00 20.38 7.44
CA LEU A 59 -9.57 19.00 7.29
C LEU A 59 -9.18 18.72 5.83
N CYS A 60 -8.09 18.03 5.65
CA CYS A 60 -7.70 17.44 4.37
C CYS A 60 -8.09 15.96 4.34
N TRP A 61 -9.00 15.58 3.45
CA TRP A 61 -9.33 14.18 3.20
C TRP A 61 -8.36 13.61 2.18
N LEU A 62 -7.54 12.66 2.58
CA LEU A 62 -6.56 12.03 1.68
C LEU A 62 -7.22 10.85 0.96
N ALA A 63 -7.37 10.98 -0.36
CA ALA A 63 -7.84 9.96 -1.29
C ALA A 63 -6.78 9.66 -2.36
N LEU A 64 -5.53 10.06 -2.13
CA LEU A 64 -4.38 9.71 -2.96
C LEU A 64 -4.01 8.24 -2.76
N HIS A 65 -3.47 7.63 -3.82
CA HIS A 65 -2.96 6.26 -3.81
C HIS A 65 -1.50 6.21 -4.25
N GLY A 66 -0.77 5.21 -3.74
CA GLY A 66 0.62 4.95 -4.07
C GLY A 66 1.58 6.02 -3.53
N LYS A 67 2.64 6.29 -4.32
CA LYS A 67 3.63 7.29 -3.98
C LYS A 67 2.98 8.66 -3.79
N GLU A 68 3.54 9.46 -2.89
CA GLU A 68 3.04 10.77 -2.44
C GLU A 68 1.82 10.68 -1.51
N GLY A 69 0.89 9.75 -1.72
CA GLY A 69 -0.32 9.58 -0.91
C GLY A 69 -0.18 8.60 0.25
N GLU A 70 0.55 7.51 0.03
CA GLU A 70 0.67 6.41 1.00
C GLU A 70 2.08 6.27 1.60
N ASP A 71 3.06 7.04 1.11
CA ASP A 71 4.47 6.97 1.54
C ASP A 71 4.87 8.01 2.58
N GLY A 72 3.92 8.79 3.10
CA GLY A 72 4.16 9.83 4.10
C GLY A 72 4.49 11.21 3.53
N THR A 73 4.63 11.35 2.20
CA THR A 73 5.05 12.62 1.57
C THR A 73 4.03 13.74 1.79
N VAL A 74 2.77 13.52 1.41
CA VAL A 74 1.72 14.52 1.57
C VAL A 74 1.40 14.75 3.05
N GLN A 75 1.47 13.72 3.87
CA GLN A 75 1.25 13.81 5.31
C GLN A 75 2.28 14.73 5.97
N ARG A 76 3.59 14.60 5.66
CA ARG A 76 4.64 15.50 6.16
C ARG A 76 4.43 16.95 5.73
N LEU A 77 3.96 17.16 4.49
CA LEU A 77 3.63 18.50 4.01
C LEU A 77 2.49 19.12 4.83
N LEU A 78 1.42 18.35 5.07
CA LEU A 78 0.28 18.82 5.86
C LEU A 78 0.65 19.03 7.34
N ASP A 79 1.51 18.18 7.92
CA ASP A 79 2.08 18.37 9.26
C ASP A 79 2.85 19.70 9.34
N LEU A 80 3.68 19.98 8.32
CA LEU A 80 4.44 21.26 8.25
C LEU A 80 3.52 22.48 8.18
N LEU A 81 2.37 22.36 7.51
CA LEU A 81 1.36 23.41 7.38
C LEU A 81 0.42 23.48 8.61
N GLY A 82 0.55 22.59 9.58
CA GLY A 82 -0.34 22.50 10.75
C GLY A 82 -1.78 22.09 10.39
N LEU A 83 -1.99 21.45 9.25
CA LEU A 83 -3.30 21.03 8.76
C LEU A 83 -3.64 19.61 9.21
N ARG A 84 -4.87 19.42 9.65
CA ARG A 84 -5.40 18.09 9.99
C ARG A 84 -5.72 17.32 8.73
N TYR A 85 -5.48 16.02 8.75
CA TYR A 85 -5.80 15.13 7.64
C TYR A 85 -6.34 13.77 8.11
N THR A 86 -6.98 13.04 7.19
CA THR A 86 -7.44 11.67 7.43
C THR A 86 -6.32 10.68 7.13
N GLY A 87 -6.34 9.54 7.83
CA GLY A 87 -5.43 8.43 7.57
C GLY A 87 -4.26 8.36 8.54
N THR A 88 -3.22 7.69 8.10
CA THR A 88 -2.02 7.33 8.88
C THR A 88 -1.04 8.51 8.96
N PRO A 89 -0.38 8.75 10.10
CA PRO A 89 0.70 9.72 10.21
C PRO A 89 1.88 9.42 9.27
N ALA A 90 2.64 10.48 8.92
CA ALA A 90 3.68 10.41 7.92
C ALA A 90 4.74 9.32 8.17
N PHE A 91 5.22 9.20 9.41
CA PHE A 91 6.24 8.20 9.76
C PHE A 91 5.74 6.76 9.56
N ASP A 92 4.51 6.48 9.98
CA ASP A 92 3.93 5.14 9.88
C ASP A 92 3.59 4.79 8.42
N CYS A 93 3.20 5.80 7.61
CA CYS A 93 3.05 5.65 6.16
C CYS A 93 4.37 5.24 5.51
N GLU A 94 5.46 5.96 5.81
CA GLU A 94 6.79 5.66 5.28
C GLU A 94 7.25 4.25 5.63
N LEU A 95 7.07 3.86 6.91
CA LEU A 95 7.40 2.52 7.39
C LEU A 95 6.61 1.42 6.69
N ALA A 96 5.29 1.60 6.55
CA ALA A 96 4.42 0.61 5.94
C ALA A 96 4.59 0.51 4.42
N PHE A 97 4.92 1.62 3.75
CA PHE A 97 5.10 1.68 2.30
C PHE A 97 6.42 1.05 1.86
N ASP A 98 7.45 1.09 2.71
CA ASP A 98 8.73 0.43 2.45
C ASP A 98 8.69 -1.03 2.92
N LYS A 99 8.58 -1.96 1.95
CA LYS A 99 8.45 -3.39 2.24
C LYS A 99 9.67 -3.98 2.97
N VAL A 100 10.87 -3.41 2.78
CA VAL A 100 12.07 -3.87 3.49
C VAL A 100 11.96 -3.51 4.97
N LEU A 101 11.66 -2.25 5.26
CA LEU A 101 11.48 -1.79 6.65
C LEU A 101 10.29 -2.49 7.32
N ALA A 102 9.15 -2.58 6.65
CA ALA A 102 7.96 -3.26 7.18
C ALA A 102 8.27 -4.73 7.52
N LYS A 103 8.95 -5.45 6.62
CA LYS A 103 9.31 -6.87 6.85
C LYS A 103 10.28 -7.04 8.02
N ASP A 104 11.25 -6.14 8.16
CA ASP A 104 12.17 -6.15 9.31
C ASP A 104 11.44 -5.92 10.64
N VAL A 105 10.53 -4.95 10.68
CA VAL A 105 9.70 -4.68 11.87
C VAL A 105 8.81 -5.88 12.19
N LEU A 106 8.12 -6.43 11.20
CA LEU A 106 7.25 -7.59 11.37
C LEU A 106 8.03 -8.82 11.89
N ARG A 107 9.21 -9.09 11.33
CA ARG A 107 10.08 -10.20 11.76
C ARG A 107 10.52 -10.03 13.21
N ARG A 108 10.96 -8.83 13.61
CA ARG A 108 11.34 -8.53 15.01
C ARG A 108 10.17 -8.64 15.98
N ALA A 109 8.95 -8.34 15.51
CA ALA A 109 7.72 -8.48 16.28
C ALA A 109 7.20 -9.93 16.34
N GLY A 110 7.90 -10.90 15.71
CA GLY A 110 7.46 -12.30 15.66
C GLY A 110 6.29 -12.56 14.72
N VAL A 111 5.94 -11.60 13.86
CA VAL A 111 4.88 -11.77 12.86
C VAL A 111 5.46 -12.54 11.66
N PRO A 112 4.83 -13.65 11.25
CA PRO A 112 5.31 -14.43 10.12
C PRO A 112 5.37 -13.60 8.84
N THR A 113 6.52 -13.62 8.17
CA THR A 113 6.72 -13.02 6.85
C THR A 113 7.68 -13.90 6.04
N PRO A 114 7.48 -14.05 4.72
CA PRO A 114 8.38 -14.87 3.89
C PRO A 114 9.83 -14.39 3.98
N ASP A 115 10.79 -15.31 3.85
CA ASP A 115 12.20 -14.96 3.73
C ASP A 115 12.43 -14.13 2.46
N TRP A 116 13.35 -13.18 2.52
CA TRP A 116 13.65 -12.27 1.42
C TRP A 116 15.12 -11.87 1.39
N VAL A 117 15.53 -11.41 0.22
CA VAL A 117 16.78 -10.66 0.00
C VAL A 117 16.46 -9.36 -0.70
N VAL A 118 17.31 -8.37 -0.52
CA VAL A 118 17.19 -7.04 -1.13
C VAL A 118 18.25 -6.88 -2.20
N ILE A 119 17.87 -6.40 -3.36
CA ILE A 119 18.75 -6.06 -4.47
C ILE A 119 18.70 -4.57 -4.67
N GLU A 120 19.77 -3.87 -4.25
CA GLU A 120 19.90 -2.43 -4.48
C GLU A 120 20.28 -2.13 -5.92
N GLY A 121 19.56 -1.21 -6.56
CA GLY A 121 19.83 -0.81 -7.94
C GLY A 121 21.21 -0.17 -8.12
N SER A 122 21.70 0.59 -7.12
CA SER A 122 23.06 1.12 -7.10
C SER A 122 24.11 0.01 -7.07
N ALA A 123 23.90 -1.03 -6.25
CA ALA A 123 24.83 -2.16 -6.19
C ALA A 123 24.95 -2.88 -7.54
N LEU A 124 23.85 -3.02 -8.29
CA LEU A 124 23.88 -3.60 -9.62
C LEU A 124 24.66 -2.73 -10.61
N ARG A 125 24.46 -1.41 -10.60
CA ARG A 125 25.10 -0.50 -11.54
C ARG A 125 26.55 -0.22 -11.22
N ASP A 126 26.83 0.04 -9.95
CA ASP A 126 28.09 0.66 -9.53
C ASP A 126 29.07 -0.34 -8.92
N LEU A 127 28.58 -1.46 -8.40
CA LEU A 127 29.38 -2.47 -7.71
C LEU A 127 29.40 -3.83 -8.43
N GLY A 128 28.81 -3.92 -9.61
CA GLY A 128 28.82 -5.15 -10.42
C GLY A 128 28.07 -6.33 -9.80
N ALA A 129 27.08 -6.06 -8.92
CA ALA A 129 26.37 -7.10 -8.19
C ALA A 129 25.47 -8.01 -9.09
N GLY A 130 25.38 -7.73 -10.39
CA GLY A 130 24.60 -8.54 -11.34
C GLY A 130 25.02 -10.01 -11.36
N VAL A 131 26.30 -10.29 -11.17
CA VAL A 131 26.83 -11.66 -11.09
C VAL A 131 26.40 -12.39 -9.81
N ALA A 132 25.90 -11.67 -8.81
CA ALA A 132 25.44 -12.26 -7.55
C ALA A 132 23.93 -12.59 -7.57
N LEU A 133 23.17 -12.20 -8.61
CA LEU A 133 21.75 -12.50 -8.69
C LEU A 133 21.38 -13.98 -8.50
N PRO A 134 22.14 -14.96 -9.06
CA PRO A 134 21.84 -16.36 -8.81
C PRO A 134 21.91 -16.76 -7.33
N ARG A 135 22.76 -16.09 -6.52
CA ARG A 135 22.83 -16.34 -5.07
C ARG A 135 21.54 -15.98 -4.34
N ALA A 136 20.75 -15.05 -4.84
CA ALA A 136 19.44 -14.76 -4.30
C ALA A 136 18.53 -15.99 -4.36
N LEU A 137 18.61 -16.77 -5.45
CA LEU A 137 17.86 -18.02 -5.60
C LEU A 137 18.42 -19.16 -4.72
N GLU A 138 19.73 -19.18 -4.46
CA GLU A 138 20.32 -20.14 -3.51
C GLU A 138 19.73 -19.95 -2.10
N TRP A 139 19.46 -18.71 -1.69
CA TRP A 139 18.95 -18.39 -0.35
C TRP A 139 17.42 -18.48 -0.26
N ILE A 140 16.72 -18.00 -1.29
CA ILE A 140 15.25 -17.89 -1.28
C ILE A 140 14.60 -19.15 -1.86
N GLY A 141 15.26 -19.79 -2.81
CA GLY A 141 14.72 -20.90 -3.60
C GLY A 141 14.01 -20.43 -4.87
N LEU A 142 13.96 -21.33 -5.85
CA LEU A 142 13.16 -21.11 -7.06
C LEU A 142 11.68 -21.18 -6.71
N ARG A 143 10.87 -20.46 -7.49
CA ARG A 143 9.51 -19.98 -7.23
C ARG A 143 9.53 -18.91 -6.15
N CYS A 144 9.97 -17.75 -6.57
CA CYS A 144 10.01 -16.55 -5.73
C CYS A 144 9.17 -15.44 -6.37
N ILE A 145 8.88 -14.43 -5.56
CA ILE A 145 8.24 -13.18 -6.00
C ILE A 145 9.29 -12.08 -5.98
N VAL A 146 9.38 -11.36 -7.08
CA VAL A 146 10.18 -10.13 -7.17
C VAL A 146 9.25 -8.94 -7.19
N LYS A 147 9.55 -7.94 -6.37
CA LYS A 147 8.73 -6.73 -6.25
C LYS A 147 9.56 -5.51 -5.88
N PRO A 148 9.12 -4.29 -6.26
CA PRO A 148 9.74 -3.06 -5.81
C PRO A 148 9.68 -2.94 -4.28
N SER A 149 10.72 -2.39 -3.65
CA SER A 149 10.69 -2.12 -2.19
C SER A 149 9.60 -1.12 -1.84
N ARG A 150 9.38 -0.12 -2.69
CA ARG A 150 8.40 0.96 -2.49
C ARG A 150 7.50 1.09 -3.72
N SER A 151 6.32 0.50 -3.65
CA SER A 151 5.30 0.56 -4.69
C SER A 151 3.97 0.06 -4.12
N GLY A 152 2.85 0.58 -4.63
CA GLY A 152 1.50 0.14 -4.34
C GLY A 152 0.91 -0.78 -5.43
N SER A 153 -0.31 -1.24 -5.22
CA SER A 153 -1.18 -1.90 -6.20
C SER A 153 -0.57 -3.03 -7.04
N ALA A 154 0.41 -3.75 -6.49
CA ALA A 154 1.15 -4.81 -7.17
C ALA A 154 1.92 -4.37 -8.43
N LEU A 155 2.15 -3.05 -8.62
CA LEU A 155 2.96 -2.53 -9.72
C LEU A 155 4.41 -3.03 -9.60
N GLY A 156 4.93 -3.57 -10.70
CA GLY A 156 6.29 -4.11 -10.77
C GLY A 156 6.50 -5.44 -10.04
N VAL A 157 5.43 -6.12 -9.63
CA VAL A 157 5.48 -7.47 -9.03
C VAL A 157 5.55 -8.52 -10.13
N SER A 158 6.45 -9.49 -9.98
CA SER A 158 6.61 -10.61 -10.89
C SER A 158 6.83 -11.91 -10.13
N ALA A 159 6.17 -12.98 -10.54
CA ALA A 159 6.49 -14.32 -10.13
C ALA A 159 7.66 -14.85 -10.99
N VAL A 160 8.63 -15.49 -10.37
CA VAL A 160 9.79 -16.11 -11.02
C VAL A 160 9.72 -17.62 -10.79
N GLU A 161 9.51 -18.35 -11.86
CA GLU A 161 9.44 -19.81 -11.84
C GLU A 161 10.70 -20.47 -12.43
N ARG A 162 11.46 -19.71 -13.23
CA ARG A 162 12.71 -20.14 -13.85
C ARG A 162 13.82 -19.13 -13.57
N GLU A 163 15.02 -19.61 -13.33
CA GLU A 163 16.20 -18.79 -13.06
C GLU A 163 16.42 -17.68 -14.12
N THR A 164 16.16 -18.01 -15.38
CA THR A 164 16.32 -17.09 -16.50
C THR A 164 15.40 -15.86 -16.46
N GLU A 165 14.36 -15.90 -15.64
CA GLU A 165 13.41 -14.81 -15.49
C GLU A 165 13.85 -13.79 -14.42
N LEU A 166 14.76 -14.18 -13.51
CA LEU A 166 15.13 -13.37 -12.35
C LEU A 166 15.67 -12.00 -12.72
N ALA A 167 16.60 -11.93 -13.67
CA ALA A 167 17.23 -10.66 -14.05
C ALA A 167 16.19 -9.68 -14.63
N GLY A 168 15.30 -10.16 -15.50
CA GLY A 168 14.22 -9.35 -16.05
C GLY A 168 13.24 -8.87 -14.98
N ALA A 169 12.85 -9.73 -14.05
CA ALA A 169 11.97 -9.40 -12.94
C ALA A 169 12.60 -8.35 -12.00
N VAL A 170 13.88 -8.49 -11.66
CA VAL A 170 14.61 -7.51 -10.84
C VAL A 170 14.69 -6.16 -11.55
N MET A 171 15.05 -6.12 -12.83
CA MET A 171 15.09 -4.87 -13.59
C MET A 171 13.71 -4.21 -13.70
N GLY A 172 12.66 -5.03 -13.89
CA GLY A 172 11.27 -4.56 -13.86
C GLY A 172 10.90 -3.92 -12.52
N ALA A 173 11.22 -4.54 -11.41
CA ALA A 173 10.98 -3.99 -10.08
C ALA A 173 11.78 -2.70 -9.82
N LEU A 174 13.05 -2.66 -10.25
CA LEU A 174 13.90 -1.48 -10.10
C LEU A 174 13.44 -0.27 -10.93
N SER A 175 12.59 -0.45 -11.93
CA SER A 175 12.00 0.67 -12.66
C SER A 175 10.99 1.48 -11.83
N PHE A 176 10.46 0.89 -10.75
CA PHE A 176 9.51 1.55 -9.83
C PHE A 176 10.16 2.05 -8.55
N SER A 177 11.31 1.51 -8.16
CA SER A 177 11.94 1.79 -6.87
C SER A 177 13.45 1.60 -6.95
N GLY A 178 14.21 2.26 -6.06
CA GLY A 178 15.68 2.11 -5.99
C GLY A 178 16.15 0.72 -5.57
N ALA A 179 15.28 -0.09 -4.98
CA ALA A 179 15.57 -1.45 -4.56
C ALA A 179 14.45 -2.42 -4.96
N ALA A 180 14.81 -3.66 -5.23
CA ALA A 180 13.92 -4.78 -5.44
C ALA A 180 14.02 -5.78 -4.28
N ILE A 181 12.91 -6.41 -3.92
CA ILE A 181 12.84 -7.53 -2.98
C ILE A 181 12.64 -8.80 -3.79
N VAL A 182 13.46 -9.81 -3.53
CA VAL A 182 13.24 -11.19 -3.96
C VAL A 182 12.82 -11.98 -2.74
N GLU A 183 11.59 -12.48 -2.70
CA GLU A 183 11.06 -13.21 -1.55
C GLU A 183 10.51 -14.56 -1.94
N ARG A 184 10.50 -15.49 -0.99
CA ARG A 184 9.92 -16.82 -1.16
C ARG A 184 8.44 -16.72 -1.51
N MET A 185 8.01 -17.38 -2.59
CA MET A 185 6.60 -17.49 -2.94
C MET A 185 5.89 -18.38 -1.91
N ILE A 186 4.85 -17.86 -1.29
CA ILE A 186 3.96 -18.62 -0.41
C ILE A 186 2.69 -18.95 -1.20
N ARG A 187 2.30 -20.21 -1.21
CA ARG A 187 1.03 -20.66 -1.78
C ARG A 187 0.01 -20.83 -0.68
N GLY A 188 -1.20 -20.39 -0.92
CA GLY A 188 -2.29 -20.47 0.06
C GLY A 188 -3.48 -19.61 -0.32
N THR A 189 -4.45 -19.53 0.55
CA THR A 189 -5.59 -18.63 0.42
C THR A 189 -5.17 -17.20 0.72
N GLU A 190 -5.38 -16.28 -0.22
CA GLU A 190 -5.11 -14.86 -0.02
C GLU A 190 -6.26 -14.22 0.79
N VAL A 191 -5.91 -13.55 1.89
CA VAL A 191 -6.89 -12.98 2.81
C VAL A 191 -6.47 -11.56 3.18
N ALA A 192 -7.43 -10.64 3.12
CA ALA A 192 -7.28 -9.30 3.70
C ALA A 192 -7.91 -9.25 5.09
N ALA A 193 -7.18 -8.67 6.04
CA ALA A 193 -7.66 -8.41 7.41
C ALA A 193 -7.70 -6.91 7.66
N GLY A 194 -8.90 -6.36 7.88
CA GLY A 194 -9.11 -4.95 8.21
C GLY A 194 -9.37 -4.76 9.70
N PHE A 195 -9.02 -3.57 10.21
CA PHE A 195 -9.28 -3.17 11.59
C PHE A 195 -9.86 -1.76 11.62
N VAL A 196 -10.65 -1.45 12.63
CA VAL A 196 -11.20 -0.10 12.85
C VAL A 196 -10.93 0.39 14.27
N GLY A 197 -10.86 1.71 14.39
CA GLY A 197 -10.71 2.40 15.67
C GLY A 197 -9.36 2.17 16.36
N ALA A 198 -9.14 2.91 17.44
CA ALA A 198 -7.89 2.85 18.21
C ALA A 198 -7.69 1.50 18.93
N ALA A 199 -8.77 0.77 19.19
CA ALA A 199 -8.73 -0.55 19.80
C ALA A 199 -8.39 -1.67 18.81
N LEU A 200 -8.21 -1.35 17.53
CA LEU A 200 -7.99 -2.32 16.45
C LEU A 200 -9.07 -3.41 16.43
N GLU A 201 -10.34 -2.99 16.40
CA GLU A 201 -11.46 -3.92 16.26
C GLU A 201 -11.38 -4.59 14.89
N ALA A 202 -11.34 -5.93 14.89
CA ALA A 202 -11.18 -6.70 13.66
C ALA A 202 -12.48 -6.71 12.85
N LEU A 203 -12.40 -6.36 11.59
CA LEU A 203 -13.47 -6.58 10.61
C LEU A 203 -13.48 -8.04 10.15
N PRO A 204 -14.58 -8.51 9.52
CA PRO A 204 -14.59 -9.81 8.87
C PRO A 204 -13.43 -9.95 7.88
N LEU A 205 -12.75 -11.10 7.89
CA LEU A 205 -11.71 -11.40 6.93
C LEU A 205 -12.30 -11.49 5.52
N VAL A 206 -11.58 -10.97 4.55
CA VAL A 206 -11.97 -11.01 3.13
C VAL A 206 -11.05 -11.97 2.38
N GLU A 207 -11.59 -13.05 1.86
CA GLU A 207 -10.87 -13.94 0.94
C GLU A 207 -10.85 -13.34 -0.46
N ILE A 208 -9.69 -13.33 -1.10
CA ILE A 208 -9.44 -12.74 -2.40
C ILE A 208 -9.11 -13.85 -3.40
N VAL A 209 -9.95 -14.00 -4.43
CA VAL A 209 -9.83 -15.08 -5.40
C VAL A 209 -9.75 -14.47 -6.82
N PRO A 210 -8.54 -14.15 -7.31
CA PRO A 210 -8.37 -13.69 -8.67
C PRO A 210 -8.63 -14.82 -9.67
N LYS A 211 -9.34 -14.57 -10.77
CA LYS A 211 -9.69 -15.57 -11.77
C LYS A 211 -8.46 -16.15 -12.47
N ASP A 212 -7.44 -15.31 -12.70
CA ASP A 212 -6.19 -15.71 -13.36
C ASP A 212 -5.11 -16.18 -12.36
N GLY A 213 -5.48 -16.41 -11.09
CA GLY A 213 -4.61 -16.97 -10.07
C GLY A 213 -3.59 -16.00 -9.48
N VAL A 214 -3.46 -14.78 -9.99
CA VAL A 214 -2.55 -13.73 -9.50
C VAL A 214 -3.33 -12.45 -9.24
N TYR A 215 -3.21 -11.92 -8.01
CA TYR A 215 -3.86 -10.67 -7.62
C TYR A 215 -2.97 -9.47 -7.95
N ASP A 216 -2.77 -9.25 -9.25
CA ASP A 216 -2.01 -8.15 -9.83
C ASP A 216 -2.83 -6.84 -9.95
N TYR A 217 -2.28 -5.83 -10.62
CA TYR A 217 -2.95 -4.54 -10.86
C TYR A 217 -4.26 -4.72 -11.63
N SER A 218 -4.25 -5.56 -12.68
CA SER A 218 -5.45 -5.81 -13.49
C SER A 218 -6.55 -6.51 -12.67
N ALA A 219 -6.18 -7.53 -11.90
CA ALA A 219 -7.11 -8.24 -11.04
C ALA A 219 -7.75 -7.34 -9.96
N ARG A 220 -7.05 -6.28 -9.51
CA ARG A 220 -7.55 -5.33 -8.52
C ARG A 220 -8.57 -4.35 -9.08
N TYR A 221 -8.35 -3.86 -10.30
CA TYR A 221 -9.09 -2.70 -10.83
C TYR A 221 -10.00 -3.00 -12.02
N THR A 222 -9.98 -4.25 -12.53
CA THR A 222 -10.90 -4.70 -13.58
C THR A 222 -12.14 -5.34 -12.95
N ALA A 223 -13.31 -4.81 -13.27
CA ALA A 223 -14.57 -5.35 -12.75
C ALA A 223 -14.73 -6.83 -13.12
N GLY A 224 -15.02 -7.67 -12.12
CA GLY A 224 -15.26 -9.09 -12.31
C GLY A 224 -13.99 -9.95 -12.51
N ALA A 225 -12.77 -9.38 -12.45
CA ALA A 225 -11.52 -10.15 -12.52
C ALA A 225 -11.20 -10.88 -11.20
N THR A 226 -11.76 -10.46 -10.10
CA THR A 226 -11.56 -11.06 -8.77
C THR A 226 -12.90 -11.28 -8.08
N GLU A 227 -13.03 -12.39 -7.38
CA GLU A 227 -14.14 -12.68 -6.48
C GLU A 227 -13.70 -12.44 -5.03
N TYR A 228 -14.62 -11.92 -4.21
CA TYR A 228 -14.39 -11.64 -2.80
C TYR A 228 -15.41 -12.37 -1.95
N PHE A 229 -14.95 -13.11 -0.94
CA PHE A 229 -15.84 -13.78 0.01
C PHE A 229 -15.70 -13.16 1.39
N VAL A 230 -16.82 -12.72 1.95
CA VAL A 230 -16.88 -12.05 3.27
C VAL A 230 -18.00 -12.70 4.11
N PRO A 231 -17.66 -13.39 5.21
CA PRO A 231 -16.31 -13.69 5.68
C PRO A 231 -15.55 -14.67 4.78
N ALA A 232 -14.22 -14.66 4.90
CA ALA A 232 -13.35 -15.62 4.22
C ALA A 232 -13.72 -17.06 4.58
N ARG A 233 -13.64 -17.98 3.62
CA ARG A 233 -13.96 -19.41 3.75
C ARG A 233 -12.81 -20.16 4.42
N LEU A 234 -12.54 -19.85 5.68
CA LEU A 234 -11.48 -20.43 6.50
C LEU A 234 -12.07 -21.15 7.71
N ASP A 235 -11.39 -22.19 8.18
CA ASP A 235 -11.69 -22.77 9.49
C ASP A 235 -11.53 -21.75 10.60
N ALA A 236 -12.36 -21.84 11.63
CA ALA A 236 -12.40 -20.86 12.72
C ALA A 236 -11.05 -20.66 13.42
N GLY A 237 -10.28 -21.74 13.61
CA GLY A 237 -8.95 -21.69 14.20
C GLY A 237 -7.95 -20.94 13.30
N VAL A 238 -7.98 -21.21 12.00
CA VAL A 238 -7.14 -20.50 11.01
C VAL A 238 -7.52 -19.02 10.95
N ALA A 239 -8.82 -18.70 10.89
CA ALA A 239 -9.32 -17.34 10.90
C ALA A 239 -8.89 -16.54 12.14
N SER A 240 -8.86 -17.20 13.33
CA SER A 240 -8.34 -16.56 14.55
C SER A 240 -6.86 -16.26 14.43
N THR A 241 -6.05 -17.24 14.02
CA THR A 241 -4.61 -17.08 13.84
C THR A 241 -4.27 -15.94 12.85
N VAL A 242 -5.01 -15.84 11.74
CA VAL A 242 -4.84 -14.75 10.75
C VAL A 242 -5.15 -13.40 11.38
N ARG A 243 -6.27 -13.28 12.12
CA ARG A 243 -6.63 -12.02 12.81
C ARG A 243 -5.58 -11.60 13.83
N ASP A 244 -5.06 -12.56 14.62
CA ASP A 244 -4.07 -12.26 15.66
C ASP A 244 -2.72 -11.82 15.06
N ALA A 245 -2.27 -12.51 14.01
CA ALA A 245 -1.06 -12.12 13.26
C ALA A 245 -1.21 -10.74 12.60
N ALA A 246 -2.35 -10.49 11.96
CA ALA A 246 -2.64 -9.21 11.33
C ALA A 246 -2.74 -8.07 12.35
N ARG A 247 -3.39 -8.30 13.51
CA ARG A 247 -3.44 -7.33 14.61
C ARG A 247 -2.05 -7.01 15.15
N ALA A 248 -1.21 -8.01 15.34
CA ALA A 248 0.17 -7.81 15.76
C ALA A 248 0.93 -6.99 14.71
N GLY A 249 0.81 -7.32 13.41
CA GLY A 249 1.41 -6.58 12.32
C GLY A 249 0.97 -5.11 12.31
N THR A 250 -0.33 -4.85 12.42
CA THR A 250 -0.88 -3.50 12.48
C THR A 250 -0.37 -2.70 13.67
N LYS A 251 -0.24 -3.33 14.83
CA LYS A 251 0.27 -2.66 16.05
C LYS A 251 1.72 -2.18 15.90
N TYR A 252 2.55 -2.90 15.15
CA TYR A 252 3.98 -2.62 15.05
C TYR A 252 4.39 -1.88 13.77
N SER A 253 3.65 -2.04 12.68
CA SER A 253 4.02 -1.47 11.38
C SER A 253 3.14 -0.31 10.93
N VAL A 254 1.96 -0.13 11.55
CA VAL A 254 1.01 0.91 11.15
C VAL A 254 0.32 1.43 12.40
N ALA A 255 0.49 2.71 12.72
CA ALA A 255 -0.26 3.33 13.80
C ALA A 255 -1.78 3.27 13.53
N PRO A 256 -2.61 3.29 14.58
CA PRO A 256 -4.08 3.08 14.50
C PRO A 256 -4.83 4.02 13.56
N ALA A 257 -4.15 4.96 12.94
CA ALA A 257 -4.76 5.99 12.09
C ALA A 257 -5.20 5.51 10.69
N VAL A 258 -4.62 4.41 10.14
CA VAL A 258 -5.02 3.88 8.82
C VAL A 258 -6.50 3.51 8.78
N TYR A 259 -7.08 3.19 9.92
CA TYR A 259 -8.45 2.69 10.04
C TYR A 259 -9.48 3.73 10.44
N ARG A 260 -9.08 5.00 10.56
CA ARG A 260 -10.02 6.11 10.80
C ARG A 260 -10.67 6.66 9.54
N ALA A 261 -10.28 6.18 8.37
CA ALA A 261 -10.70 6.71 7.07
C ALA A 261 -11.55 5.74 6.23
N LEU A 262 -11.96 4.59 6.77
CA LEU A 262 -12.88 3.67 6.11
C LEU A 262 -14.28 3.79 6.70
#